data_0ce17cf277553be941c4f4143b9bf602
#
_entry.id   0ce17cf277553be941c4f4143b9bf602
#
_cell.length_a   1.000
_cell.length_b   1.000
_cell.length_c   1.000
_cell.angle_alpha   90.00
_cell.angle_beta   90.00
_cell.angle_gamma   90.00
#
_symmetry.space_group_name_H-M   'P 1'
#
loop_
_entity.id
_entity.type
_entity.pdbx_description
1 polymer ?
#
loop_
_entity_poly.entity_id
_entity_poly.type
_entity_poly.pdbx_seq_one_letter_code
_entity_poly.pdbx_strand_id
1 'polypeptide(L)'
;MKKIMLSLLLLISFSAVKTYAQMETAQKVSWDLDKSVDINMEADQVWDIFTNIDLLKKASNGYVTAITIVDANMPVSRKIAFANGASRLENITQQEAHNKLIAIDFADSNLPKGIKSAQYAIFIKAKDTKTNVTWRGLVKGDTEAKKALVAQLTAEFDSYAAGLYQMTKKVIPAAKLN
;
A
#
# COMPACT_ATOMS: atom_id res chain seq x y z
N MET A 1 -9.99 -48.70 45.43
CA MET A 1 -9.66 -47.29 45.09
C MET A 1 -8.46 -47.12 44.16
N LYS A 2 -7.64 -48.12 43.80
CA LYS A 2 -6.48 -48.02 42.87
C LYS A 2 -6.83 -48.12 41.37
N LYS A 3 -8.01 -48.59 41.00
CA LYS A 3 -8.41 -48.81 39.59
C LYS A 3 -9.07 -47.56 38.95
N ILE A 4 -9.53 -46.58 39.74
CA ILE A 4 -10.16 -45.37 39.23
C ILE A 4 -9.14 -44.29 38.84
N MET A 5 -7.94 -44.33 39.44
CA MET A 5 -6.88 -43.37 39.15
C MET A 5 -6.19 -43.61 37.82
N LEU A 6 -6.19 -44.85 37.30
CA LEU A 6 -5.54 -45.20 36.04
C LEU A 6 -6.36 -44.78 34.80
N SER A 7 -7.71 -44.72 34.97
CA SER A 7 -8.62 -44.29 33.89
C SER A 7 -8.62 -42.77 33.69
N LEU A 8 -8.27 -41.98 34.71
CA LEU A 8 -8.24 -40.54 34.62
C LEU A 8 -6.96 -40.02 33.92
N LEU A 9 -5.86 -40.79 34.01
CA LEU A 9 -4.60 -40.44 33.36
C LEU A 9 -4.61 -40.68 31.84
N LEU A 10 -5.47 -41.60 31.36
CA LEU A 10 -5.58 -41.92 29.93
C LEU A 10 -6.46 -40.89 29.15
N LEU A 11 -7.32 -40.14 29.85
CA LEU A 11 -8.20 -39.14 29.26
C LEU A 11 -7.51 -37.77 29.01
N ILE A 12 -6.38 -37.51 29.69
CA ILE A 12 -5.64 -36.25 29.55
C ILE A 12 -4.66 -36.28 28.36
N SER A 13 -4.27 -37.46 27.89
CA SER A 13 -3.32 -37.62 26.79
C SER A 13 -3.92 -37.44 25.36
N PHE A 14 -5.24 -37.40 25.23
CA PHE A 14 -5.91 -37.27 23.94
C PHE A 14 -6.29 -35.83 23.54
N SER A 15 -6.15 -34.86 24.42
CA SER A 15 -6.50 -33.46 24.14
C SER A 15 -5.33 -32.61 23.60
N ALA A 16 -4.11 -33.14 23.58
CA ALA A 16 -2.92 -32.40 23.16
C ALA A 16 -2.56 -32.48 21.67
N VAL A 17 -3.30 -33.25 20.87
CA VAL A 17 -2.88 -33.54 19.46
C VAL A 17 -3.69 -32.76 18.41
N LYS A 18 -4.65 -31.93 18.82
CA LYS A 18 -5.49 -31.17 17.85
C LYS A 18 -5.13 -29.69 17.65
N THR A 19 -4.05 -29.21 18.25
CA THR A 19 -3.71 -27.78 18.16
C THR A 19 -2.67 -27.43 17.08
N TYR A 20 -2.12 -28.39 16.35
CA TYR A 20 -1.13 -28.13 15.31
C TYR A 20 -1.62 -28.25 13.86
N ALA A 21 -2.92 -28.50 13.64
CA ALA A 21 -3.47 -28.75 12.30
C ALA A 21 -4.27 -27.56 11.71
N GLN A 22 -4.20 -26.37 12.32
CA GLN A 22 -4.79 -25.16 11.79
C GLN A 22 -3.76 -24.03 11.68
N MET A 23 -2.55 -24.31 11.18
CA MET A 23 -1.88 -23.34 10.34
C MET A 23 -2.58 -23.47 8.97
N GLU A 24 -3.71 -22.79 8.87
CA GLU A 24 -4.29 -22.43 7.58
C GLU A 24 -3.13 -21.90 6.73
N THR A 25 -2.82 -22.58 5.66
CA THR A 25 -1.81 -22.13 4.69
C THR A 25 -2.26 -20.73 4.31
N ALA A 26 -1.52 -19.71 4.78
CA ALA A 26 -1.83 -18.32 4.50
C ALA A 26 -2.01 -18.21 2.98
N GLN A 27 -3.25 -18.00 2.55
CA GLN A 27 -3.59 -18.00 1.15
C GLN A 27 -2.76 -16.91 0.50
N LYS A 28 -1.81 -17.30 -0.36
CA LYS A 28 -0.91 -16.35 -1.02
C LYS A 28 -1.76 -15.39 -1.84
N VAL A 29 -1.88 -14.16 -1.36
CA VAL A 29 -2.61 -13.12 -2.09
C VAL A 29 -1.92 -12.89 -3.43
N SER A 30 -2.64 -13.15 -4.53
CA SER A 30 -2.18 -12.80 -5.87
C SER A 30 -2.55 -11.34 -6.13
N TRP A 31 -1.58 -10.46 -6.14
CA TRP A 31 -1.78 -9.05 -6.45
C TRP A 31 -1.96 -8.84 -7.95
N ASP A 32 -2.90 -7.98 -8.34
CA ASP A 32 -3.10 -7.56 -9.73
C ASP A 32 -2.06 -6.54 -10.16
N LEU A 33 -1.51 -5.84 -9.19
CA LEU A 33 -0.40 -4.90 -9.31
C LEU A 33 0.58 -5.17 -8.17
N ASP A 34 1.84 -5.38 -8.48
CA ASP A 34 2.95 -5.48 -7.53
C ASP A 34 4.15 -4.78 -8.15
N LYS A 35 4.45 -3.57 -7.69
CA LYS A 35 5.51 -2.73 -8.21
C LYS A 35 6.38 -2.22 -7.10
N SER A 36 7.70 -2.26 -7.29
CA SER A 36 8.67 -1.88 -6.27
C SER A 36 9.80 -1.06 -6.87
N VAL A 37 10.32 -0.12 -6.08
CA VAL A 37 11.47 0.72 -6.46
C VAL A 37 12.35 0.97 -5.23
N ASP A 38 13.66 0.99 -5.43
CA ASP A 38 14.64 1.37 -4.41
C ASP A 38 15.02 2.85 -4.62
N ILE A 39 14.82 3.68 -3.61
CA ILE A 39 15.07 5.13 -3.64
C ILE A 39 16.22 5.46 -2.68
N ASN A 40 17.16 6.27 -3.12
CA ASN A 40 18.27 6.75 -2.28
C ASN A 40 17.81 7.92 -1.38
N MET A 41 16.99 7.59 -0.39
CA MET A 41 16.37 8.51 0.57
C MET A 41 16.03 7.73 1.83
N GLU A 42 16.04 8.36 2.99
CA GLU A 42 15.65 7.74 4.25
C GLU A 42 14.15 7.41 4.28
N ALA A 43 13.77 6.31 4.97
CA ALA A 43 12.40 5.84 5.00
C ALA A 43 11.42 6.86 5.62
N ASP A 44 11.87 7.65 6.60
CA ASP A 44 11.07 8.71 7.19
C ASP A 44 10.79 9.85 6.20
N GLN A 45 11.79 10.23 5.41
CA GLN A 45 11.61 11.25 4.36
C GLN A 45 10.62 10.78 3.28
N VAL A 46 10.69 9.49 2.87
CA VAL A 46 9.75 8.91 1.93
C VAL A 46 8.34 8.85 2.53
N TRP A 47 8.22 8.49 3.80
CA TRP A 47 6.95 8.51 4.54
C TRP A 47 6.32 9.91 4.55
N ASP A 48 7.09 10.94 4.86
CA ASP A 48 6.63 12.33 4.85
C ASP A 48 6.12 12.75 3.47
N ILE A 49 6.77 12.29 2.39
CA ILE A 49 6.30 12.56 1.03
C ILE A 49 4.92 11.97 0.79
N PHE A 50 4.67 10.73 1.20
CA PHE A 50 3.38 10.06 0.95
C PHE A 50 2.26 10.51 1.88
N THR A 51 2.57 11.12 3.02
CA THR A 51 1.59 11.59 4.01
C THR A 51 1.32 13.11 3.93
N ASN A 52 2.17 13.86 3.24
CA ASN A 52 1.98 15.29 3.00
C ASN A 52 1.45 15.53 1.57
N ILE A 53 0.31 16.21 1.44
CA ILE A 53 -0.38 16.42 0.17
C ILE A 53 0.50 17.17 -0.86
N ASP A 54 1.21 18.21 -0.45
CA ASP A 54 2.03 19.03 -1.34
C ASP A 54 3.25 18.24 -1.83
N LEU A 55 3.88 17.47 -0.94
CA LEU A 55 4.99 16.62 -1.28
C LEU A 55 4.56 15.45 -2.17
N LEU A 56 3.40 14.84 -1.87
CA LEU A 56 2.82 13.77 -2.68
C LEU A 56 2.50 14.26 -4.10
N LYS A 57 1.84 15.42 -4.24
CA LYS A 57 1.60 16.04 -5.54
C LYS A 57 2.92 16.27 -6.29
N LYS A 58 3.96 16.81 -5.63
CA LYS A 58 5.27 17.06 -6.23
C LYS A 58 5.95 15.76 -6.67
N ALA A 59 5.87 14.71 -5.84
CA ALA A 59 6.43 13.39 -6.14
C ALA A 59 5.71 12.70 -7.31
N SER A 60 4.48 13.10 -7.65
CA SER A 60 3.75 12.54 -8.80
C SER A 60 4.36 12.91 -10.15
N ASN A 61 5.39 13.74 -10.19
CA ASN A 61 6.08 14.16 -11.41
C ASN A 61 5.12 14.74 -12.49
N GLY A 62 4.10 15.47 -12.05
CA GLY A 62 3.10 16.07 -12.91
C GLY A 62 1.92 15.16 -13.30
N TYR A 63 1.92 13.91 -12.91
CA TYR A 63 0.79 13.00 -13.16
C TYR A 63 -0.47 13.43 -12.40
N VAL A 64 -0.30 13.89 -11.14
CA VAL A 64 -1.36 14.47 -10.30
C VAL A 64 -1.28 15.99 -10.35
N THR A 65 -2.40 16.64 -10.69
CA THR A 65 -2.51 18.10 -10.78
C THR A 65 -3.09 18.74 -9.52
N ALA A 66 -3.96 18.01 -8.81
CA ALA A 66 -4.51 18.46 -7.53
C ALA A 66 -4.86 17.29 -6.62
N ILE A 67 -4.76 17.51 -5.31
CA ILE A 67 -5.25 16.63 -4.26
C ILE A 67 -6.08 17.50 -3.32
N THR A 68 -7.34 17.12 -3.08
CA THR A 68 -8.26 17.86 -2.21
C THR A 68 -8.82 16.92 -1.16
N ILE A 69 -8.68 17.25 0.12
CA ILE A 69 -9.32 16.51 1.20
C ILE A 69 -10.81 16.81 1.17
N VAL A 70 -11.63 15.78 1.13
CA VAL A 70 -13.09 15.85 1.18
C VAL A 70 -13.58 15.62 2.61
N ASP A 71 -12.99 14.66 3.32
CA ASP A 71 -13.21 14.41 4.74
C ASP A 71 -11.86 14.04 5.40
N ALA A 72 -11.51 14.77 6.45
CA ALA A 72 -10.26 14.56 7.19
C ALA A 72 -10.35 13.50 8.30
N ASN A 73 -11.55 13.01 8.61
CA ASN A 73 -11.73 11.93 9.58
C ASN A 73 -11.39 10.58 8.95
N MET A 74 -10.89 9.65 9.75
CA MET A 74 -10.62 8.29 9.26
C MET A 74 -11.91 7.49 9.03
N PRO A 75 -12.04 6.89 7.83
CA PRO A 75 -11.12 6.91 6.70
C PRO A 75 -11.07 8.29 6.02
N VAL A 76 -9.85 8.81 5.84
CA VAL A 76 -9.65 10.13 5.20
C VAL A 76 -10.04 10.05 3.73
N SER A 77 -11.05 10.84 3.35
CA SER A 77 -11.51 10.90 1.96
C SER A 77 -10.83 12.02 1.20
N ARG A 78 -10.27 11.70 0.02
CA ARG A 78 -9.59 12.68 -0.83
C ARG A 78 -9.93 12.50 -2.31
N LYS A 79 -9.99 13.60 -3.03
CA LYS A 79 -10.14 13.64 -4.48
C LYS A 79 -8.79 13.91 -5.12
N ILE A 80 -8.39 13.03 -6.04
CA ILE A 80 -7.19 13.19 -6.87
C ILE A 80 -7.63 13.64 -8.26
N ALA A 81 -7.03 14.71 -8.78
CA ALA A 81 -7.17 15.14 -10.17
C ALA A 81 -5.89 14.84 -10.94
N PHE A 82 -6.03 14.31 -12.16
CA PHE A 82 -4.94 13.88 -13.02
C PHE A 82 -4.71 14.84 -14.19
N ALA A 83 -3.51 14.83 -14.76
CA ALA A 83 -3.13 15.69 -15.88
C ALA A 83 -3.97 15.47 -17.15
N ASN A 84 -4.56 14.28 -17.31
CA ASN A 84 -5.47 13.94 -18.41
C ASN A 84 -6.92 14.44 -18.21
N GLY A 85 -7.19 15.19 -17.15
CA GLY A 85 -8.52 15.71 -16.80
C GLY A 85 -9.42 14.74 -16.03
N ALA A 86 -9.02 13.48 -15.86
CA ALA A 86 -9.75 12.52 -15.02
C ALA A 86 -9.61 12.86 -13.53
N SER A 87 -10.50 12.30 -12.71
CA SER A 87 -10.37 12.38 -11.25
C SER A 87 -10.79 11.08 -10.60
N ARG A 88 -10.26 10.84 -9.39
CA ARG A 88 -10.57 9.69 -8.55
C ARG A 88 -10.88 10.15 -7.14
N LEU A 89 -11.92 9.60 -6.55
CA LEU A 89 -12.21 9.71 -5.13
C LEU A 89 -11.70 8.45 -4.43
N GLU A 90 -10.90 8.63 -3.39
CA GLU A 90 -10.31 7.52 -2.65
C GLU A 90 -10.33 7.78 -1.15
N ASN A 91 -10.35 6.70 -0.37
CA ASN A 91 -10.35 6.72 1.07
C ASN A 91 -9.05 6.10 1.60
N ILE A 92 -8.31 6.82 2.41
CA ILE A 92 -7.21 6.26 3.18
C ILE A 92 -7.84 5.52 4.36
N THR A 93 -7.84 4.18 4.28
CA THR A 93 -8.47 3.30 5.28
C THR A 93 -7.52 2.92 6.40
N GLN A 94 -6.21 3.00 6.14
CA GLN A 94 -5.17 2.72 7.11
C GLN A 94 -3.93 3.59 6.85
N GLN A 95 -3.38 4.17 7.90
CA GLN A 95 -2.14 4.93 7.86
C GLN A 95 -1.32 4.63 9.13
N GLU A 96 -0.31 3.78 9.01
CA GLU A 96 0.51 3.29 10.12
C GLU A 96 1.93 3.83 10.04
N ALA A 97 2.26 4.82 10.84
CA ALA A 97 3.58 5.44 10.85
C ALA A 97 4.69 4.47 11.29
N HIS A 98 4.41 3.55 12.24
CA HIS A 98 5.40 2.58 12.72
C HIS A 98 5.79 1.58 11.63
N ASN A 99 4.81 1.05 10.90
CA ASN A 99 5.02 0.08 9.83
C ASN A 99 5.23 0.74 8.47
N LYS A 100 5.07 2.07 8.39
CA LYS A 100 5.11 2.86 7.16
C LYS A 100 4.24 2.25 6.07
N LEU A 101 2.98 1.98 6.44
CA LEU A 101 1.95 1.40 5.60
C LEU A 101 0.81 2.41 5.39
N ILE A 102 0.41 2.59 4.14
CA ILE A 102 -0.79 3.32 3.77
C ILE A 102 -1.68 2.39 2.95
N ALA A 103 -2.91 2.15 3.38
CA ALA A 103 -3.91 1.41 2.62
C ALA A 103 -5.00 2.37 2.11
N ILE A 104 -5.41 2.20 0.87
CA ILE A 104 -6.28 3.11 0.14
C ILE A 104 -7.30 2.30 -0.63
N ASP A 105 -8.56 2.64 -0.46
CA ASP A 105 -9.69 2.10 -1.22
C ASP A 105 -10.25 3.16 -2.16
N PHE A 106 -10.68 2.77 -3.35
CA PHE A 106 -11.43 3.66 -4.23
C PHE A 106 -12.85 3.79 -3.69
N ALA A 107 -13.39 5.02 -3.67
CA ALA A 107 -14.76 5.24 -3.25
C ALA A 107 -15.75 4.63 -4.27
N ASP A 108 -16.73 3.87 -3.80
CA ASP A 108 -17.72 3.19 -4.63
C ASP A 108 -18.48 4.14 -5.56
N SER A 109 -18.72 5.37 -5.10
CA SER A 109 -19.40 6.41 -5.86
C SER A 109 -18.64 6.92 -7.09
N ASN A 110 -17.36 6.57 -7.23
CA ASN A 110 -16.49 7.07 -8.32
C ASN A 110 -15.68 5.97 -8.99
N LEU A 111 -16.13 4.72 -8.88
CA LEU A 111 -15.49 3.59 -9.57
C LEU A 111 -15.63 3.71 -11.09
N PRO A 112 -14.59 3.40 -11.86
CA PRO A 112 -14.69 3.29 -13.31
C PRO A 112 -15.73 2.25 -13.72
N LYS A 113 -16.39 2.48 -14.86
CA LYS A 113 -17.38 1.55 -15.40
C LYS A 113 -16.78 0.15 -15.55
N GLY A 114 -17.48 -0.87 -15.06
CA GLY A 114 -17.04 -2.25 -15.08
C GLY A 114 -16.13 -2.66 -13.91
N ILE A 115 -15.69 -1.72 -13.06
CA ILE A 115 -14.97 -2.00 -11.81
C ILE A 115 -15.98 -2.15 -10.67
N LYS A 116 -15.81 -3.20 -9.87
CA LYS A 116 -16.63 -3.49 -8.68
C LYS A 116 -15.97 -3.04 -7.39
N SER A 117 -14.63 -3.13 -7.33
CA SER A 117 -13.82 -2.58 -6.25
C SER A 117 -12.37 -2.42 -6.71
N ALA A 118 -11.67 -1.45 -6.16
CA ALA A 118 -10.25 -1.28 -6.34
C ALA A 118 -9.62 -0.77 -5.04
N GLN A 119 -8.46 -1.32 -4.70
CA GLN A 119 -7.68 -0.94 -3.53
C GLN A 119 -6.20 -1.08 -3.83
N TYR A 120 -5.38 -0.29 -3.15
CA TYR A 120 -3.94 -0.47 -3.18
C TYR A 120 -3.32 -0.10 -1.83
N ALA A 121 -2.14 -0.63 -1.58
CA ALA A 121 -1.35 -0.29 -0.42
C ALA A 121 0.07 0.14 -0.81
N ILE A 122 0.64 1.03 -0.04
CA ILE A 122 2.01 1.51 -0.16
C ILE A 122 2.78 1.02 1.06
N PHE A 123 3.84 0.26 0.81
CA PHE A 123 4.77 -0.22 1.82
C PHE A 123 6.10 0.50 1.65
N ILE A 124 6.62 1.09 2.71
CA ILE A 124 7.89 1.80 2.72
C ILE A 124 8.82 1.10 3.71
N LYS A 125 9.92 0.54 3.23
CA LYS A 125 10.86 -0.23 4.05
C LYS A 125 12.28 0.28 3.86
N ALA A 126 12.98 0.56 4.96
CA ALA A 126 14.42 0.79 4.92
C ALA A 126 15.14 -0.48 4.41
N LYS A 127 16.12 -0.28 3.53
CA LYS A 127 16.93 -1.33 2.92
C LYS A 127 18.35 -0.80 2.75
N ASP A 128 19.23 -1.15 3.68
CA ASP A 128 20.60 -0.64 3.77
C ASP A 128 20.63 0.92 3.75
N THR A 129 21.25 1.51 2.73
CA THR A 129 21.34 2.97 2.54
C THR A 129 20.20 3.54 1.69
N LYS A 130 19.19 2.74 1.38
CA LYS A 130 18.07 3.08 0.49
C LYS A 130 16.74 2.80 1.18
N THR A 131 15.68 3.23 0.56
CA THR A 131 14.31 2.87 0.94
C THR A 131 13.66 2.14 -0.22
N ASN A 132 13.11 0.98 0.07
CA ASN A 132 12.25 0.26 -0.87
C ASN A 132 10.82 0.75 -0.71
N VAL A 133 10.22 1.21 -1.80
CA VAL A 133 8.80 1.57 -1.88
C VAL A 133 8.11 0.54 -2.75
N THR A 134 7.08 -0.11 -2.20
CA THR A 134 6.28 -1.12 -2.90
C THR A 134 4.83 -0.69 -2.95
N TRP A 135 4.23 -0.73 -4.13
CA TRP A 135 2.80 -0.57 -4.36
C TRP A 135 2.18 -1.92 -4.70
N ARG A 136 1.13 -2.29 -3.98
CA ARG A 136 0.37 -3.51 -4.24
C ARG A 136 -1.10 -3.19 -4.38
N GLY A 137 -1.73 -3.70 -5.44
CA GLY A 137 -3.13 -3.43 -5.72
C GLY A 137 -3.95 -4.66 -6.04
N LEU A 138 -5.23 -4.58 -5.68
CA LEU A 138 -6.25 -5.55 -6.03
C LEU A 138 -7.40 -4.82 -6.73
N VAL A 139 -7.81 -5.35 -7.87
CA VAL A 139 -8.89 -4.80 -8.68
C VAL A 139 -9.89 -5.90 -9.00
N LYS A 140 -11.15 -5.69 -8.69
CA LYS A 140 -12.25 -6.58 -9.06
C LYS A 140 -13.16 -5.90 -10.08
N GLY A 141 -13.55 -6.61 -11.12
CA GLY A 141 -14.40 -6.08 -12.18
C GLY A 141 -14.31 -6.90 -13.44
N ASP A 142 -14.83 -6.36 -14.52
CA ASP A 142 -14.77 -6.96 -15.84
C ASP A 142 -13.32 -6.98 -16.34
N THR A 143 -12.97 -8.01 -17.11
CA THR A 143 -11.57 -8.25 -17.54
C THR A 143 -10.93 -7.03 -18.19
N GLU A 144 -11.62 -6.39 -19.14
CA GLU A 144 -11.06 -5.23 -19.85
C GLU A 144 -10.98 -3.97 -18.97
N ALA A 145 -12.01 -3.72 -18.15
CA ALA A 145 -12.01 -2.62 -17.20
C ALA A 145 -10.88 -2.78 -16.16
N LYS A 146 -10.70 -4.00 -15.62
CA LYS A 146 -9.61 -4.34 -14.72
C LYS A 146 -8.24 -4.10 -15.35
N LYS A 147 -8.02 -4.61 -16.57
CA LYS A 147 -6.78 -4.41 -17.32
C LYS A 147 -6.46 -2.92 -17.52
N ALA A 148 -7.48 -2.14 -17.91
CA ALA A 148 -7.32 -0.69 -18.09
C ALA A 148 -6.95 0.03 -16.80
N LEU A 149 -7.63 -0.28 -15.68
CA LEU A 149 -7.34 0.33 -14.39
C LEU A 149 -5.96 -0.06 -13.85
N VAL A 150 -5.55 -1.33 -13.98
CA VAL A 150 -4.20 -1.79 -13.59
C VAL A 150 -3.13 -1.07 -14.42
N ALA A 151 -3.34 -0.88 -15.72
CA ALA A 151 -2.43 -0.11 -16.56
C ALA A 151 -2.33 1.37 -16.12
N GLN A 152 -3.47 2.00 -15.79
CA GLN A 152 -3.51 3.36 -15.25
C GLN A 152 -2.73 3.48 -13.93
N LEU A 153 -2.96 2.58 -12.97
CA LEU A 153 -2.25 2.55 -11.69
C LEU A 153 -0.74 2.31 -11.89
N THR A 154 -0.39 1.45 -12.84
CA THR A 154 1.02 1.21 -13.19
C THR A 154 1.69 2.51 -13.66
N ALA A 155 1.06 3.24 -14.57
CA ALA A 155 1.58 4.52 -15.07
C ALA A 155 1.68 5.58 -13.97
N GLU A 156 0.71 5.63 -13.06
CA GLU A 156 0.72 6.52 -11.88
C GLU A 156 1.92 6.21 -10.97
N PHE A 157 2.15 4.93 -10.64
CA PHE A 157 3.26 4.53 -9.77
C PHE A 157 4.62 4.70 -10.44
N ASP A 158 4.71 4.51 -11.76
CA ASP A 158 5.92 4.87 -12.53
C ASP A 158 6.24 6.35 -12.42
N SER A 159 5.21 7.19 -12.47
CA SER A 159 5.37 8.63 -12.32
C SER A 159 5.82 9.02 -10.91
N TYR A 160 5.26 8.41 -9.86
CA TYR A 160 5.75 8.59 -8.49
C TYR A 160 7.19 8.12 -8.33
N ALA A 161 7.56 6.97 -8.87
CA ALA A 161 8.93 6.48 -8.83
C ALA A 161 9.91 7.48 -9.48
N ALA A 162 9.55 7.99 -10.66
CA ALA A 162 10.36 9.01 -11.35
C ALA A 162 10.48 10.30 -10.54
N GLY A 163 9.40 10.77 -9.93
CA GLY A 163 9.40 11.96 -9.09
C GLY A 163 10.24 11.81 -7.83
N LEU A 164 10.16 10.67 -7.15
CA LEU A 164 11.02 10.35 -6.01
C LEU A 164 12.51 10.38 -6.41
N TYR A 165 12.88 9.79 -7.56
CA TYR A 165 14.26 9.88 -8.06
C TYR A 165 14.70 11.32 -8.35
N GLN A 166 13.83 12.18 -8.87
CA GLN A 166 14.15 13.58 -9.08
C GLN A 166 14.36 14.34 -7.77
N MET A 167 13.56 14.00 -6.73
CA MET A 167 13.69 14.61 -5.41
C MET A 167 15.03 14.25 -4.74
N THR A 168 15.55 13.03 -4.94
CA THR A 168 16.87 12.64 -4.41
C THR A 168 18.02 13.43 -5.02
N LYS A 169 17.94 13.76 -6.31
CA LYS A 169 19.00 14.52 -7.01
C LYS A 169 19.15 15.96 -6.50
N LYS A 170 18.09 16.55 -5.94
CA LYS A 170 18.09 17.93 -5.41
C LYS A 170 18.66 18.05 -4.01
N VAL A 171 18.91 16.93 -3.31
CA VAL A 171 19.42 16.89 -1.92
C VAL A 171 20.96 16.82 -1.89
N ILE A 172 21.66 16.64 -3.00
CA ILE A 172 23.12 16.67 -3.02
C ILE A 172 23.55 18.14 -2.85
N PRO A 173 24.09 18.57 -1.66
CA PRO A 173 24.67 19.90 -1.53
C PRO A 173 25.83 19.96 -2.53
N ALA A 174 25.91 21.04 -3.31
CA ALA A 174 27.10 21.30 -4.07
C ALA A 174 28.30 21.30 -3.10
N ALA A 175 29.20 20.32 -3.27
CA ALA A 175 30.42 20.29 -2.50
C ALA A 175 31.08 21.67 -2.65
N LYS A 176 31.31 22.39 -1.56
CA LYS A 176 32.11 23.62 -1.57
C LYS A 176 33.50 23.19 -2.07
N LEU A 177 33.79 23.49 -3.32
CA LEU A 177 35.16 23.48 -3.83
C LEU A 177 35.89 24.59 -3.07
N ASN A 178 36.72 24.19 -2.12
CA ASN A 178 37.73 25.07 -1.53
C ASN A 178 38.93 25.13 -2.46
#